data_242787ae7f48fddb1e7dc5f3d1b17524
#
_entry.id   242787ae7f48fddb1e7dc5f3d1b17524
#
_cell.length_a   1.000
_cell.length_b   1.000
_cell.length_c   1.000
_cell.angle_alpha   90.00
_cell.angle_beta   90.00
_cell.angle_gamma   90.00
#
_symmetry.space_group_name_H-M   'P 1'
#
loop_
_entity.id
_entity.type
_entity.pdbx_description
1 polymer ?
#
loop_
_entity_poly.entity_id
_entity_poly.type
_entity_poly.pdbx_seq_one_letter_code
_entity_poly.pdbx_strand_id
1 'polypeptide(L)'
;MRCVKTMRRRTEKIVEAWAKGTSGNIINPISNNQNMPNDDYFFFGILRGSGDMMKRANSYYFADHAYFKAGHDKVPAWYRVTKNAHVNSDLKDFPKDRYEKNFFRTLKPWRTTGSKIVVCPPTGAVEWYFDSHDWLETSIKTLKQHTDREIVVRDKPMNPQVKRIDGVTTIN
;
A
#
# COMPACT_ATOMS: atom_id res chain seq x y z
N MET A 1 16.03 9.67 -14.24
CA MET A 1 14.94 9.29 -13.30
C MET A 1 14.19 10.52 -12.82
N ARG A 2 12.89 10.48 -12.74
CA ARG A 2 12.02 11.58 -12.28
C ARG A 2 11.34 11.20 -10.96
N CYS A 3 11.62 11.93 -9.91
CA CYS A 3 11.08 11.69 -8.57
C CYS A 3 9.89 12.61 -8.35
N VAL A 4 8.69 12.04 -8.22
CA VAL A 4 7.45 12.81 -8.15
C VAL A 4 7.24 13.37 -6.76
N LYS A 5 7.13 14.69 -6.67
CA LYS A 5 6.93 15.41 -5.42
C LYS A 5 5.62 15.02 -4.75
N THR A 6 5.67 14.83 -3.44
CA THR A 6 4.47 14.61 -2.63
C THR A 6 4.01 15.91 -1.99
N MET A 7 2.72 15.99 -1.65
CA MET A 7 2.18 17.20 -0.97
C MET A 7 2.35 17.15 0.56
N ARG A 8 3.03 16.12 1.11
CA ARG A 8 3.24 15.96 2.54
C ARG A 8 4.72 16.05 2.88
N ARG A 9 5.08 16.97 3.77
CA ARG A 9 6.46 17.22 4.21
C ARG A 9 7.23 15.96 4.66
N ARG A 10 6.55 15.00 5.30
CA ARG A 10 7.17 13.74 5.72
C ARG A 10 7.65 12.88 4.57
N THR A 11 6.81 12.76 3.55
CA THR A 11 7.09 11.90 2.39
C THR A 11 8.00 12.60 1.38
N GLU A 12 8.09 13.92 1.43
CA GLU A 12 9.00 14.70 0.62
C GLU A 12 10.47 14.32 0.88
N LYS A 13 10.84 14.12 2.14
CA LYS A 13 12.20 13.69 2.52
C LYS A 13 12.62 12.36 1.89
N ILE A 14 11.67 11.46 1.65
CA ILE A 14 11.95 10.16 1.02
C ILE A 14 12.19 10.36 -0.47
N VAL A 15 11.37 11.20 -1.10
CA VAL A 15 11.54 11.57 -2.51
C VAL A 15 12.89 12.27 -2.73
N GLU A 16 13.25 13.19 -1.83
CA GLU A 16 14.56 13.87 -1.84
C GLU A 16 15.72 12.90 -1.67
N ALA A 17 15.63 11.99 -0.69
CA ALA A 17 16.66 10.99 -0.45
C ALA A 17 16.85 10.05 -1.65
N TRP A 18 15.74 9.63 -2.27
CA TRP A 18 15.79 8.81 -3.47
C TRP A 18 16.38 9.57 -4.66
N ALA A 19 15.95 10.80 -4.90
CA ALA A 19 16.47 11.65 -5.94
C ALA A 19 17.99 11.86 -5.79
N LYS A 20 18.45 12.14 -4.57
CA LYS A 20 19.88 12.29 -4.27
C LYS A 20 20.66 11.00 -4.54
N GLY A 21 20.15 9.84 -4.12
CA GLY A 21 20.80 8.55 -4.29
C GLY A 21 20.87 8.06 -5.73
N THR A 22 19.97 8.53 -6.60
CA THR A 22 19.90 8.13 -8.01
C THR A 22 20.28 9.24 -8.99
N SER A 23 20.75 10.38 -8.49
CA SER A 23 20.96 11.60 -9.30
C SER A 23 19.72 11.99 -10.12
N GLY A 24 18.53 11.72 -9.55
CA GLY A 24 17.25 11.99 -10.19
C GLY A 24 16.76 13.43 -9.96
N ASN A 25 15.85 13.86 -10.81
CA ASN A 25 15.23 15.19 -10.71
C ASN A 25 13.87 15.12 -9.99
N ILE A 26 13.63 16.02 -9.03
CA ILE A 26 12.34 16.16 -8.38
C ILE A 26 11.41 16.97 -9.29
N ILE A 27 10.25 16.39 -9.60
CA ILE A 27 9.25 17.01 -10.47
C ILE A 27 7.90 17.10 -9.75
N ASN A 28 7.07 18.05 -10.17
CA ASN A 28 5.67 18.09 -9.79
C ASN A 28 4.88 16.97 -10.48
N PRO A 29 3.75 16.52 -9.93
CA PRO A 29 2.86 15.60 -10.62
C PRO A 29 2.46 16.13 -12.01
N ILE A 30 2.49 15.26 -13.00
CA ILE A 30 2.09 15.57 -14.38
C ILE A 30 0.60 15.25 -14.53
N SER A 31 -0.20 16.21 -14.95
CA SER A 31 -1.65 16.02 -15.13
C SER A 31 -1.98 15.02 -16.25
N ASN A 32 -3.20 14.45 -16.23
CA ASN A 32 -3.59 13.39 -17.16
C ASN A 32 -3.65 13.84 -18.62
N ASN A 33 -3.87 15.13 -18.86
CA ASN A 33 -3.92 15.73 -20.19
C ASN A 33 -2.54 16.15 -20.73
N GLN A 34 -1.48 15.91 -19.99
CA GLN A 34 -0.10 16.21 -20.41
C GLN A 34 0.65 14.93 -20.77
N ASN A 35 1.48 15.04 -21.80
CA ASN A 35 2.37 13.95 -22.18
C ASN A 35 3.39 13.66 -21.07
N MET A 36 3.53 12.41 -20.76
CA MET A 36 4.48 11.93 -19.76
C MET A 36 5.75 11.47 -20.49
N PRO A 37 6.92 12.08 -20.21
CA PRO A 37 8.17 11.62 -20.82
C PRO A 37 8.46 10.15 -20.53
N ASN A 38 9.04 9.46 -21.51
CA ASN A 38 9.50 8.08 -21.31
C ASN A 38 10.77 8.07 -20.47
N ASP A 39 10.61 7.88 -19.18
CA ASP A 39 11.69 7.90 -18.18
C ASP A 39 11.34 6.92 -17.05
N ASP A 40 12.31 6.61 -16.19
CA ASP A 40 12.03 5.94 -14.91
C ASP A 40 11.46 6.95 -13.92
N TYR A 41 10.41 6.52 -13.21
CA TYR A 41 9.75 7.34 -12.20
C TYR A 41 9.92 6.78 -10.79
N PHE A 42 9.90 7.66 -9.81
CA PHE A 42 9.80 7.29 -8.41
C PHE A 42 8.56 7.94 -7.80
N PHE A 43 7.73 7.13 -7.14
CA PHE A 43 6.49 7.55 -6.48
C PHE A 43 6.49 7.15 -5.02
N PHE A 44 5.89 7.98 -4.17
CA PHE A 44 5.56 7.61 -2.81
C PHE A 44 4.04 7.66 -2.60
N GLY A 45 3.42 6.50 -2.36
CA GLY A 45 1.96 6.38 -2.18
C GLY A 45 1.16 6.58 -3.47
N ILE A 46 -0.13 6.22 -3.42
CA ILE A 46 -1.09 6.31 -4.54
C ILE A 46 -2.02 7.51 -4.32
N LEU A 47 -1.49 8.69 -4.04
CA LEU A 47 -2.31 9.83 -3.67
C LEU A 47 -2.13 11.00 -4.65
N ARG A 48 -3.22 11.72 -4.92
CA ARG A 48 -3.20 13.05 -5.56
C ARG A 48 -2.43 13.10 -6.89
N GLY A 49 -2.81 12.25 -7.83
CA GLY A 49 -2.25 12.23 -9.17
C GLY A 49 -1.06 11.29 -9.36
N SER A 50 -0.42 10.80 -8.29
CA SER A 50 0.65 9.81 -8.46
C SER A 50 0.12 8.48 -9.01
N GLY A 51 -1.07 8.06 -8.62
CA GLY A 51 -1.70 6.85 -9.15
C GLY A 51 -1.96 6.93 -10.66
N ASP A 52 -2.43 8.06 -11.17
CA ASP A 52 -2.61 8.28 -12.61
C ASP A 52 -1.28 8.22 -13.36
N MET A 53 -0.25 8.84 -12.80
CA MET A 53 1.09 8.76 -13.37
C MET A 53 1.63 7.32 -13.34
N MET A 54 1.42 6.56 -12.25
CA MET A 54 1.84 5.16 -12.15
C MET A 54 1.15 4.28 -13.21
N LYS A 55 -0.14 4.50 -13.48
CA LYS A 55 -0.87 3.78 -14.54
C LYS A 55 -0.31 4.06 -15.95
N ARG A 56 0.29 5.24 -16.17
CA ARG A 56 0.84 5.67 -17.46
C ARG A 56 2.35 5.44 -17.60
N ALA A 57 3.06 5.22 -16.50
CA ALA A 57 4.51 5.04 -16.50
C ALA A 57 4.90 3.67 -17.05
N ASN A 58 5.83 3.63 -17.99
CA ASN A 58 6.40 2.38 -18.50
C ASN A 58 7.32 1.71 -17.48
N SER A 59 8.00 2.51 -16.66
CA SER A 59 8.90 2.03 -15.61
C SER A 59 8.83 2.94 -14.40
N TYR A 60 8.66 2.34 -13.22
CA TYR A 60 8.62 3.11 -11.99
C TYR A 60 9.08 2.30 -10.77
N TYR A 61 9.53 3.04 -9.76
CA TYR A 61 9.72 2.56 -8.40
C TYR A 61 8.62 3.15 -7.51
N PHE A 62 7.97 2.29 -6.75
CA PHE A 62 6.92 2.67 -5.82
C PHE A 62 7.38 2.45 -4.40
N ALA A 63 7.34 3.50 -3.59
CA ALA A 63 7.66 3.44 -2.17
C ALA A 63 6.40 3.65 -1.31
N ASP A 64 6.32 2.91 -0.22
CA ASP A 64 5.28 3.06 0.79
C ASP A 64 5.86 2.67 2.16
N HIS A 65 5.09 2.91 3.23
CA HIS A 65 5.45 2.44 4.55
C HIS A 65 5.61 0.92 4.57
N ALA A 66 6.66 0.45 5.23
CA ALA A 66 6.84 -0.98 5.47
C ALA A 66 5.80 -1.47 6.50
N TYR A 67 5.62 -2.78 6.56
CA TYR A 67 4.69 -3.41 7.50
C TYR A 67 5.09 -3.24 8.97
N PHE A 68 6.35 -2.89 9.22
CA PHE A 68 6.91 -2.70 10.55
C PHE A 68 7.42 -1.28 10.72
N LYS A 69 7.30 -0.75 11.94
CA LYS A 69 7.80 0.60 12.29
C LYS A 69 7.37 1.67 11.29
N ALA A 70 6.06 1.84 11.11
CA ALA A 70 5.57 3.05 10.49
C ALA A 70 6.12 4.25 11.26
N GLY A 71 7.00 5.01 10.62
CA GLY A 71 7.67 6.13 11.27
C GLY A 71 6.73 7.31 11.47
N HIS A 72 7.05 8.08 12.48
CA HIS A 72 6.57 9.44 12.67
C HIS A 72 7.77 10.36 12.85
N ASP A 73 7.58 11.66 13.03
CA ASP A 73 8.64 12.68 12.95
C ASP A 73 9.87 12.43 13.83
N LYS A 74 9.70 11.66 14.91
CA LYS A 74 10.77 11.38 15.89
C LYS A 74 11.30 9.95 15.84
N VAL A 75 10.71 9.08 15.03
CA VAL A 75 11.06 7.65 14.98
C VAL A 75 11.43 7.27 13.55
N PRO A 76 12.62 6.66 13.33
CA PRO A 76 12.99 6.16 12.02
C PRO A 76 11.94 5.22 11.47
N ALA A 77 11.56 5.44 10.23
CA ALA A 77 10.60 4.61 9.50
C ALA A 77 11.32 3.63 8.59
N TRP A 78 10.66 2.49 8.39
CA TRP A 78 11.01 1.57 7.35
C TRP A 78 10.08 1.77 6.16
N TYR A 79 10.66 1.71 4.98
CA TYR A 79 9.94 1.82 3.72
C TYR A 79 10.15 0.57 2.91
N ARG A 80 9.11 0.15 2.21
CA ARG A 80 9.23 -0.84 1.15
C ARG A 80 9.35 -0.10 -0.18
N VAL A 81 10.11 -0.67 -1.09
CA VAL A 81 10.21 -0.18 -2.46
C VAL A 81 9.99 -1.36 -3.39
N THR A 82 9.14 -1.17 -4.38
CA THR A 82 8.85 -2.16 -5.41
C THR A 82 9.12 -1.56 -6.79
N LYS A 83 9.42 -2.38 -7.77
CA LYS A 83 9.58 -1.94 -9.16
C LYS A 83 8.38 -2.41 -9.98
N ASN A 84 7.76 -1.50 -10.71
CA ASN A 84 6.61 -1.73 -11.59
C ASN A 84 5.44 -2.48 -10.93
N ALA A 85 5.30 -2.36 -9.61
CA ALA A 85 4.26 -3.02 -8.84
C ALA A 85 3.93 -2.20 -7.59
N HIS A 86 2.68 -2.28 -7.12
CA HIS A 86 2.27 -1.68 -5.85
C HIS A 86 2.74 -2.50 -4.63
N VAL A 87 2.78 -3.80 -4.77
CA VAL A 87 3.28 -4.75 -3.75
C VAL A 87 4.23 -5.73 -4.41
N ASN A 88 5.17 -6.26 -3.62
CA ASN A 88 5.97 -7.38 -4.08
C ASN A 88 5.13 -8.64 -3.98
N SER A 89 4.77 -9.23 -5.11
CA SER A 89 4.05 -10.50 -5.21
C SER A 89 4.99 -11.70 -5.39
N ASP A 90 6.28 -11.46 -5.58
CA ASP A 90 7.27 -12.52 -5.70
C ASP A 90 7.47 -13.20 -4.34
N LEU A 91 7.02 -14.44 -4.23
CA LEU A 91 7.31 -15.29 -3.08
C LEU A 91 8.73 -15.86 -3.24
N LYS A 92 9.71 -15.08 -2.83
CA LYS A 92 11.13 -15.46 -2.81
C LYS A 92 11.61 -15.54 -1.37
N ASP A 93 12.53 -16.44 -1.12
CA ASP A 93 13.28 -16.43 0.13
C ASP A 93 14.22 -15.22 0.14
N PHE A 94 13.90 -14.27 0.99
CA PHE A 94 14.75 -13.11 1.23
C PHE A 94 15.64 -13.34 2.46
N PRO A 95 16.86 -12.77 2.47
CA PRO A 95 17.73 -12.82 3.64
C PRO A 95 17.01 -12.28 4.88
N LYS A 96 17.15 -13.00 6.01
CA LYS A 96 16.51 -12.62 7.29
C LYS A 96 17.30 -11.59 8.08
N ASP A 97 18.46 -11.19 7.59
CA ASP A 97 19.42 -10.28 8.25
C ASP A 97 18.80 -8.99 8.77
N ARG A 98 17.92 -8.37 8.00
CA ARG A 98 17.24 -7.15 8.42
C ARG A 98 16.22 -7.40 9.52
N TYR A 99 15.52 -8.52 9.45
CA TYR A 99 14.58 -8.92 10.49
C TYR A 99 15.33 -9.22 11.79
N GLU A 100 16.34 -10.06 11.75
CA GLU A 100 17.15 -10.47 12.90
C GLU A 100 17.83 -9.27 13.56
N LYS A 101 18.39 -8.35 12.77
CA LYS A 101 19.06 -7.14 13.27
C LYS A 101 18.12 -6.14 13.93
N ASN A 102 16.88 -6.01 13.43
CA ASN A 102 16.01 -4.90 13.80
C ASN A 102 14.76 -5.30 14.57
N PHE A 103 14.43 -6.59 14.60
CA PHE A 103 13.27 -7.14 15.29
C PHE A 103 13.69 -8.23 16.27
N PHE A 104 13.77 -7.86 17.52
CA PHE A 104 14.11 -8.76 18.61
C PHE A 104 12.91 -9.58 19.14
N ARG A 105 11.77 -9.53 18.45
CA ARG A 105 10.58 -10.29 18.84
C ARG A 105 10.39 -11.50 17.93
N THR A 106 10.28 -12.65 18.52
CA THR A 106 9.90 -13.87 17.81
C THR A 106 8.47 -13.72 17.26
N LEU A 107 8.30 -14.01 15.99
CA LEU A 107 6.96 -14.11 15.40
C LEU A 107 6.22 -15.28 16.06
N LYS A 108 5.01 -15.03 16.53
CA LYS A 108 4.16 -16.10 17.04
C LYS A 108 3.71 -16.99 15.88
N PRO A 109 3.54 -18.29 16.10
CA PRO A 109 2.98 -19.17 15.08
C PRO A 109 1.56 -18.72 14.68
N TRP A 110 1.16 -19.10 13.48
CA TRP A 110 -0.21 -18.85 13.02
C TRP A 110 -1.22 -19.53 13.94
N ARG A 111 -2.29 -18.79 14.27
CA ARG A 111 -3.40 -19.39 15.01
C ARG A 111 -4.30 -20.14 14.05
N THR A 112 -4.63 -21.37 14.38
CA THR A 112 -5.55 -22.22 13.59
C THR A 112 -6.95 -22.29 14.20
N THR A 113 -7.16 -21.72 15.40
CA THR A 113 -8.38 -21.83 16.22
C THR A 113 -9.29 -20.62 16.18
N GLY A 114 -9.18 -19.76 15.20
CA GLY A 114 -10.05 -18.60 15.08
C GLY A 114 -11.49 -19.00 14.70
N SER A 115 -12.50 -18.44 15.40
CA SER A 115 -13.91 -18.66 15.09
C SER A 115 -14.46 -17.68 14.05
N LYS A 116 -13.76 -16.59 13.80
CA LYS A 116 -14.19 -15.51 12.88
C LYS A 116 -13.17 -15.26 11.78
N ILE A 117 -13.65 -14.76 10.65
CA ILE A 117 -12.82 -14.22 9.57
C ILE A 117 -12.98 -12.70 9.59
N VAL A 118 -11.87 -11.99 9.74
CA VAL A 118 -11.88 -10.53 9.72
C VAL A 118 -11.42 -10.06 8.35
N VAL A 119 -12.30 -9.34 7.65
CA VAL A 119 -12.04 -8.71 6.36
C VAL A 119 -11.78 -7.23 6.58
N CYS A 120 -10.61 -6.75 6.15
CA CYS A 120 -10.23 -5.34 6.24
C CYS A 120 -10.26 -4.73 4.83
N PRO A 121 -11.24 -3.87 4.51
CA PRO A 121 -11.34 -3.29 3.18
C PRO A 121 -10.10 -2.45 2.83
N PRO A 122 -9.70 -2.39 1.56
CA PRO A 122 -8.69 -1.47 1.09
C PRO A 122 -9.16 -0.01 1.26
N THR A 123 -8.25 0.93 1.06
CA THR A 123 -8.65 2.36 1.00
C THR A 123 -9.25 2.66 -0.37
N GLY A 124 -10.16 3.63 -0.46
CA GLY A 124 -10.74 4.04 -1.73
C GLY A 124 -9.70 4.43 -2.80
N ALA A 125 -8.51 4.91 -2.39
CA ALA A 125 -7.41 5.15 -3.33
C ALA A 125 -6.83 3.87 -3.94
N VAL A 126 -6.79 2.78 -3.17
CA VAL A 126 -6.35 1.45 -3.64
C VAL A 126 -7.41 0.83 -4.53
N GLU A 127 -8.68 0.88 -4.11
CA GLU A 127 -9.81 0.41 -4.93
C GLU A 127 -9.85 1.09 -6.30
N TRP A 128 -9.72 2.41 -6.29
CA TRP A 128 -9.65 3.20 -7.53
C TRP A 128 -8.44 2.81 -8.39
N TYR A 129 -7.27 2.64 -7.79
CA TYR A 129 -6.05 2.32 -8.54
C TYR A 129 -6.13 0.95 -9.23
N PHE A 130 -6.73 -0.04 -8.56
CA PHE A 130 -6.89 -1.40 -9.08
C PHE A 130 -8.22 -1.63 -9.79
N ASP A 131 -9.07 -0.60 -9.91
CA ASP A 131 -10.42 -0.72 -10.45
C ASP A 131 -11.24 -1.84 -9.79
N SER A 132 -11.19 -1.88 -8.46
CA SER A 132 -11.72 -2.96 -7.63
C SER A 132 -12.75 -2.46 -6.61
N HIS A 133 -13.70 -1.66 -7.08
CA HIS A 133 -14.74 -1.04 -6.25
C HIS A 133 -15.73 -2.03 -5.61
N ASP A 134 -15.81 -3.23 -6.14
CA ASP A 134 -16.62 -4.36 -5.66
C ASP A 134 -15.83 -5.36 -4.81
N TRP A 135 -14.54 -5.07 -4.51
CA TRP A 135 -13.64 -6.00 -3.84
C TRP A 135 -14.21 -6.57 -2.54
N LEU A 136 -14.82 -5.74 -1.71
CA LEU A 136 -15.37 -6.17 -0.42
C LEU A 136 -16.52 -7.16 -0.61
N GLU A 137 -17.46 -6.84 -1.48
CA GLU A 137 -18.64 -7.68 -1.75
C GLU A 137 -18.22 -9.02 -2.37
N THR A 138 -17.37 -8.96 -3.37
CA THR A 138 -16.84 -10.15 -4.07
C THR A 138 -16.05 -11.03 -3.10
N SER A 139 -15.20 -10.45 -2.25
CA SER A 139 -14.44 -11.19 -1.25
C SER A 139 -15.35 -11.89 -0.23
N ILE A 140 -16.37 -11.20 0.27
CA ILE A 140 -17.32 -11.78 1.23
C ILE A 140 -18.15 -12.89 0.57
N LYS A 141 -18.63 -12.69 -0.65
CA LYS A 141 -19.35 -13.70 -1.41
C LYS A 141 -18.50 -14.96 -1.59
N THR A 142 -17.23 -14.79 -1.95
CA THR A 142 -16.31 -15.90 -2.10
C THR A 142 -16.07 -16.63 -0.77
N LEU A 143 -15.82 -15.88 0.30
CA LEU A 143 -15.61 -16.48 1.62
C LEU A 143 -16.82 -17.30 2.09
N LYS A 144 -18.04 -16.80 1.89
CA LYS A 144 -19.28 -17.53 2.25
C LYS A 144 -19.43 -18.86 1.52
N GLN A 145 -18.80 -19.07 0.37
CA GLN A 145 -18.80 -20.33 -0.35
C GLN A 145 -17.83 -21.38 0.21
N HIS A 146 -16.88 -20.94 1.03
CA HIS A 146 -15.78 -21.79 1.51
C HIS A 146 -15.72 -21.97 3.03
N THR A 147 -16.61 -21.30 3.79
CA THR A 147 -16.58 -21.38 5.24
C THR A 147 -17.91 -20.97 5.86
N ASP A 148 -18.28 -21.64 6.97
CA ASP A 148 -19.42 -21.29 7.82
C ASP A 148 -19.04 -20.35 8.98
N ARG A 149 -17.78 -19.92 9.04
CA ARG A 149 -17.33 -19.00 10.09
C ARG A 149 -17.99 -17.65 9.93
N GLU A 150 -18.25 -17.01 11.06
CA GLU A 150 -18.70 -15.62 11.08
C GLU A 150 -17.70 -14.72 10.37
N ILE A 151 -18.18 -13.97 9.38
CA ILE A 151 -17.39 -12.97 8.67
C ILE A 151 -17.66 -11.60 9.29
N VAL A 152 -16.60 -10.92 9.70
CA VAL A 152 -16.66 -9.59 10.31
C VAL A 152 -15.86 -8.62 9.45
N VAL A 153 -16.47 -7.54 9.04
CA VAL A 153 -15.77 -6.44 8.34
C VAL A 153 -15.21 -5.48 9.38
N ARG A 154 -13.90 -5.29 9.38
CA ARG A 154 -13.24 -4.29 10.21
C ARG A 154 -12.92 -3.05 9.40
N ASP A 155 -13.63 -1.99 9.68
CA ASP A 155 -13.39 -0.69 9.04
C ASP A 155 -12.20 0.05 9.64
N LYS A 156 -11.65 0.99 8.88
CA LYS A 156 -10.68 1.94 9.43
C LYS A 156 -11.44 3.06 10.16
N PRO A 157 -11.03 3.42 11.38
CA PRO A 157 -11.73 4.46 12.17
C PRO A 157 -11.86 5.82 11.47
N MET A 158 -11.02 6.07 10.47
CA MET A 158 -11.00 7.33 9.71
C MET A 158 -11.77 7.26 8.39
N ASN A 159 -12.42 6.15 8.07
CA ASN A 159 -13.17 5.98 6.82
C ASN A 159 -14.62 5.53 7.11
N PRO A 160 -15.52 6.45 7.46
CA PRO A 160 -16.90 6.11 7.84
C PRO A 160 -17.78 5.67 6.67
N GLN A 161 -17.24 5.50 5.48
CA GLN A 161 -18.00 5.19 4.26
C GLN A 161 -17.87 3.75 3.79
N VAL A 162 -17.56 2.81 4.67
CA VAL A 162 -17.59 1.41 4.28
C VAL A 162 -19.02 0.99 3.99
N LYS A 163 -19.21 0.48 2.80
CA LYS A 163 -20.47 -0.09 2.33
C LYS A 163 -20.86 -1.23 3.27
N ARG A 164 -22.01 -1.10 3.90
CA ARG A 164 -22.56 -2.17 4.75
C ARG A 164 -23.05 -3.31 3.86
N ILE A 165 -22.73 -4.52 4.25
CA ILE A 165 -23.16 -5.74 3.55
C ILE A 165 -24.17 -6.46 4.45
N ASP A 166 -25.30 -6.80 3.88
CA ASP A 166 -26.37 -7.48 4.62
C ASP A 166 -25.91 -8.82 5.21
N GLY A 167 -26.22 -9.03 6.46
CA GLY A 167 -25.84 -10.23 7.20
C GLY A 167 -24.35 -10.31 7.56
N VAL A 168 -23.63 -9.17 7.54
CA VAL A 168 -22.21 -9.10 7.95
C VAL A 168 -22.03 -8.06 9.04
N THR A 169 -21.43 -8.45 10.16
CA THR A 169 -21.11 -7.54 11.27
C THR A 169 -19.97 -6.60 10.85
N THR A 170 -20.17 -5.29 11.03
CA THR A 170 -19.11 -4.29 10.82
C THR A 170 -18.65 -3.77 12.19
N ILE A 171 -17.32 -3.74 12.39
CA ILE A 171 -16.66 -3.20 13.60
C ILE A 171 -15.65 -2.12 13.20
N ASN A 172 -15.39 -1.19 14.10
CA ASN A 172 -14.38 -0.12 13.96
C ASN A 172 -13.11 -0.44 14.74
#